data_725764a4fe6eb668f0d76d3194302652
#
_entry.id   725764a4fe6eb668f0d76d3194302652
#
_cell.length_a   1.000
_cell.length_b   1.000
_cell.length_c   1.000
_cell.angle_alpha   90.00
_cell.angle_beta   90.00
_cell.angle_gamma   90.00
#
_symmetry.space_group_name_H-M   'P 1'
#
loop_
_entity.id
_entity.type
_entity.pdbx_description
1 polymer ?
#
loop_
_entity_poly.entity_id
_entity_poly.type
_entity_poly.pdbx_seq_one_letter_code
_entity_poly.pdbx_strand_id
1 'polypeptide(L)'
;RSRWYPATLAKRFRSLNLISKRIQFENADGMLIMEKYLERNDVVFFIDPPYTAGGKKAGRRLYNHFELDHEKLFELCSMIKGDFLMTYDNAEEVKAMAEKHNFDICLIPMKNTHHAEMKELVIGKDLSSIN
;
A
#
# COMPACT_ATOMS: atom_id res chain seq x y z
N ARG A 1 15.88 2.57 21.75
CA ARG A 1 15.54 1.17 22.09
C ARG A 1 15.45 0.35 20.83
N SER A 2 16.11 -0.81 20.78
CA SER A 2 16.05 -1.73 19.67
C SER A 2 14.62 -2.25 19.47
N ARG A 3 14.17 -2.36 18.19
CA ARG A 3 12.92 -3.05 17.81
C ARG A 3 13.09 -4.59 17.79
N TRP A 4 14.20 -5.10 18.28
CA TRP A 4 14.50 -6.52 18.30
C TRP A 4 13.81 -7.19 19.48
N TYR A 5 12.76 -7.95 19.20
CA TYR A 5 11.97 -8.72 20.17
C TYR A 5 11.99 -10.20 19.75
N PRO A 6 13.08 -10.95 20.04
CA PRO A 6 13.30 -12.28 19.48
C PRO A 6 12.18 -13.28 19.79
N ALA A 7 11.66 -13.29 21.01
CA ALA A 7 10.58 -14.20 21.40
C ALA A 7 9.29 -13.92 20.62
N THR A 8 8.93 -12.66 20.48
CA THR A 8 7.72 -12.24 19.70
C THR A 8 7.89 -12.56 18.22
N LEU A 9 9.07 -12.29 17.64
CA LEU A 9 9.37 -12.60 16.26
C LEU A 9 9.35 -14.10 16.01
N ALA A 10 9.95 -14.91 16.87
CA ALA A 10 9.91 -16.36 16.76
C ALA A 10 8.49 -16.92 16.80
N LYS A 11 7.60 -16.36 17.64
CA LYS A 11 6.19 -16.73 17.67
C LYS A 11 5.50 -16.39 16.35
N ARG A 12 5.73 -15.19 15.80
CA ARG A 12 5.15 -14.75 14.52
C ARG A 12 5.63 -15.61 13.36
N PHE A 13 6.93 -15.94 13.28
CA PHE A 13 7.46 -16.84 12.26
C PHE A 13 6.84 -18.23 12.31
N ARG A 14 6.64 -18.79 13.52
CA ARG A 14 5.94 -20.08 13.65
C ARG A 14 4.49 -20.00 13.14
N SER A 15 3.79 -18.90 13.43
CA SER A 15 2.42 -18.69 12.91
C SER A 15 2.41 -18.58 11.40
N LEU A 16 3.37 -17.87 10.79
CA LEU A 16 3.51 -17.78 9.33
C LEU A 16 3.75 -19.15 8.70
N ASN A 17 4.53 -20.01 9.34
CA ASN A 17 4.79 -21.36 8.84
C ASN A 17 3.50 -22.19 8.67
N LEU A 18 2.48 -21.97 9.51
CA LEU A 18 1.18 -22.65 9.40
C LEU A 18 0.40 -22.29 8.13
N ILE A 19 0.63 -21.08 7.61
CA ILE A 19 -0.06 -20.56 6.43
C ILE A 19 0.85 -20.44 5.20
N SER A 20 2.12 -20.84 5.31
CA SER A 20 3.14 -20.65 4.27
C SER A 20 2.74 -21.24 2.92
N LYS A 21 2.04 -22.38 2.91
CA LYS A 21 1.53 -23.03 1.68
C LYS A 21 0.46 -22.19 0.95
N ARG A 22 -0.11 -21.18 1.61
CA ARG A 22 -1.11 -20.26 1.04
C ARG A 22 -0.48 -18.95 0.58
N ILE A 23 0.83 -18.77 0.79
CA ILE A 23 1.58 -17.58 0.43
C ILE A 23 2.42 -17.90 -0.80
N GLN A 24 2.24 -17.12 -1.84
CA GLN A 24 3.11 -17.08 -3.00
C GLN A 24 3.91 -15.77 -2.97
N PHE A 25 5.22 -15.87 -3.00
CA PHE A 25 6.12 -14.72 -3.09
C PHE A 25 6.64 -14.58 -4.53
N GLU A 26 6.54 -13.38 -5.08
CA GLU A 26 7.15 -13.03 -6.37
C GLU A 26 8.10 -11.84 -6.18
N ASN A 27 9.33 -11.99 -6.64
CA ASN A 27 10.29 -10.89 -6.71
C ASN A 27 10.21 -10.26 -8.11
N ALA A 28 9.28 -9.32 -8.26
CA ALA A 28 8.98 -8.67 -9.54
C ALA A 28 8.51 -7.22 -9.32
N ASP A 29 8.39 -6.46 -10.41
CA ASP A 29 7.74 -5.16 -10.39
C ASP A 29 6.25 -5.32 -10.05
N GLY A 30 5.78 -4.58 -9.04
CA GLY A 30 4.41 -4.66 -8.57
C GLY A 30 3.37 -4.27 -9.62
N MET A 31 3.67 -3.30 -10.49
CA MET A 31 2.77 -2.90 -11.57
C MET A 31 2.61 -4.00 -12.61
N LEU A 32 3.69 -4.70 -12.96
CA LEU A 32 3.62 -5.85 -13.87
C LEU A 32 2.81 -7.00 -13.27
N ILE A 33 2.87 -7.18 -11.95
CA ILE A 33 2.01 -8.16 -11.26
C ILE A 33 0.55 -7.70 -11.30
N MET A 34 0.26 -6.41 -11.07
CA MET A 34 -1.10 -5.88 -11.18
C MET A 34 -1.68 -6.11 -12.57
N GLU A 35 -0.92 -5.80 -13.64
CA GLU A 35 -1.34 -5.98 -15.05
C GLU A 35 -1.81 -7.41 -15.34
N LYS A 36 -1.19 -8.43 -14.75
CA LYS A 36 -1.60 -9.84 -14.92
C LYS A 36 -2.98 -10.16 -14.35
N TYR A 37 -3.43 -9.39 -13.37
CA TYR A 37 -4.64 -9.70 -12.60
C TYR A 37 -5.75 -8.65 -12.73
N LEU A 38 -5.59 -7.61 -13.58
CA LEU A 38 -6.57 -6.53 -13.77
C LEU A 38 -7.97 -7.03 -14.09
N GLU A 39 -8.05 -8.06 -14.94
CA GLU A 39 -9.29 -8.61 -15.44
C GLU A 39 -10.02 -9.55 -14.47
N ARG A 40 -9.39 -9.88 -13.34
CA ARG A 40 -9.95 -10.80 -12.34
C ARG A 40 -10.80 -10.07 -11.32
N ASN A 41 -12.07 -10.43 -11.24
CA ASN A 41 -13.03 -9.88 -10.27
C ASN A 41 -12.97 -10.53 -8.87
N ASP A 42 -12.22 -11.62 -8.73
CA ASP A 42 -12.01 -12.38 -7.49
C ASP A 42 -10.68 -12.02 -6.79
N VAL A 43 -9.99 -10.99 -7.27
CA VAL A 43 -8.72 -10.50 -6.70
C VAL A 43 -8.95 -9.18 -6.01
N VAL A 44 -8.39 -9.05 -4.81
CA VAL A 44 -8.28 -7.79 -4.08
C VAL A 44 -6.81 -7.43 -3.93
N PHE A 45 -6.45 -6.21 -4.31
CA PHE A 45 -5.10 -5.70 -4.15
C PHE A 45 -4.98 -4.91 -2.85
N PHE A 46 -3.95 -5.20 -2.06
CA PHE A 46 -3.49 -4.30 -1.02
C PHE A 46 -2.18 -3.66 -1.50
N ILE A 47 -2.17 -2.34 -1.64
CA ILE A 47 -1.09 -1.59 -2.28
C ILE A 47 -0.49 -0.63 -1.25
N ASP A 48 0.80 -0.82 -0.93
CA ASP A 48 1.56 0.04 -0.02
C ASP A 48 2.84 0.50 -0.74
N PRO A 49 2.73 1.51 -1.61
CA PRO A 49 3.84 1.95 -2.46
C PRO A 49 4.85 2.80 -1.66
N PRO A 50 6.08 2.97 -2.16
CA PRO A 50 7.01 3.91 -1.56
C PRO A 50 6.46 5.35 -1.65
N TYR A 51 6.34 6.04 -0.51
CA TYR A 51 5.79 7.39 -0.43
C TYR A 51 6.81 8.42 -0.89
N THR A 52 6.86 8.67 -2.18
CA THR A 52 7.72 9.69 -2.80
C THR A 52 6.95 10.86 -3.38
N ALA A 53 5.62 10.80 -3.36
CA ALA A 53 4.76 11.93 -3.74
C ALA A 53 5.05 13.16 -2.84
N GLY A 54 4.96 14.37 -3.41
CA GLY A 54 5.25 15.60 -2.70
C GLY A 54 6.73 15.84 -2.36
N GLY A 55 7.66 15.16 -3.05
CA GLY A 55 9.10 15.39 -2.92
C GLY A 55 9.73 14.85 -1.63
N LYS A 56 9.01 14.04 -0.86
CA LYS A 56 9.54 13.40 0.33
C LYS A 56 10.62 12.37 -0.04
N LYS A 57 11.85 12.57 0.45
CA LYS A 57 13.01 11.71 0.17
C LYS A 57 13.10 10.46 1.06
N ALA A 58 12.07 10.14 1.83
CA ALA A 58 12.12 9.05 2.81
C ALA A 58 12.36 7.68 2.17
N GLY A 59 11.82 7.42 0.98
CA GLY A 59 11.98 6.17 0.25
C GLY A 59 13.40 5.93 -0.28
N ARG A 60 14.18 6.99 -0.58
CA ARG A 60 15.55 6.89 -1.12
C ARG A 60 16.54 6.12 -0.24
N ARG A 61 16.31 6.08 1.07
CA ARG A 61 17.21 5.40 2.02
C ARG A 61 16.88 3.93 2.25
N LEU A 62 15.68 3.50 1.85
CA LEU A 62 15.15 2.19 2.19
C LEU A 62 14.98 1.27 0.98
N TYR A 63 14.85 1.81 -0.23
CA TYR A 63 14.53 1.04 -1.41
C TYR A 63 15.54 1.29 -2.53
N ASN A 64 15.96 0.22 -3.22
CA ASN A 64 16.79 0.30 -4.43
C ASN A 64 16.00 0.89 -5.61
N HIS A 65 14.68 0.69 -5.63
CA HIS A 65 13.74 1.24 -6.59
C HIS A 65 12.76 2.12 -5.83
N PHE A 66 13.07 3.42 -5.73
CA PHE A 66 12.27 4.40 -4.97
C PHE A 66 11.46 5.34 -5.88
N GLU A 67 11.73 5.34 -7.17
CA GLU A 67 10.98 6.11 -8.15
C GLU A 67 9.80 5.26 -8.62
N LEU A 68 8.59 5.72 -8.30
CA LEU A 68 7.34 5.14 -8.70
C LEU A 68 6.63 6.11 -9.64
N ASP A 69 6.13 5.63 -10.76
CA ASP A 69 5.19 6.35 -11.59
C ASP A 69 3.80 6.30 -10.93
N HIS A 70 3.51 7.34 -10.14
CA HIS A 70 2.27 7.43 -9.38
C HIS A 70 1.04 7.54 -10.29
N GLU A 71 1.13 8.30 -11.39
CA GLU A 71 0.04 8.42 -12.36
C GLU A 71 -0.29 7.07 -12.97
N LYS A 72 0.72 6.32 -13.42
CA LYS A 72 0.52 4.97 -13.95
C LYS A 72 -0.09 4.03 -12.92
N LEU A 73 0.30 4.12 -11.64
CA LEU A 73 -0.29 3.30 -10.59
C LEU A 73 -1.79 3.57 -10.44
N PHE A 74 -2.20 4.85 -10.41
CA PHE A 74 -3.61 5.23 -10.32
C PHE A 74 -4.40 4.82 -11.56
N GLU A 75 -3.81 4.93 -12.75
CA GLU A 75 -4.40 4.42 -14.00
C GLU A 75 -4.65 2.90 -13.91
N LEU A 76 -3.66 2.12 -13.47
CA LEU A 76 -3.82 0.68 -13.28
C LEU A 76 -4.93 0.37 -12.28
N CYS A 77 -4.98 1.08 -11.15
CA CYS A 77 -6.05 0.93 -10.16
C CYS A 77 -7.45 1.17 -10.75
N SER A 78 -7.58 2.13 -11.69
CA SER A 78 -8.87 2.40 -12.36
C SER A 78 -9.33 1.27 -13.28
N MET A 79 -8.41 0.44 -13.77
CA MET A 79 -8.69 -0.68 -14.65
C MET A 79 -8.97 -2.00 -13.91
N ILE A 80 -8.71 -2.08 -12.62
CA ILE A 80 -8.94 -3.31 -11.82
C ILE A 80 -10.43 -3.68 -11.85
N LYS A 81 -10.77 -4.90 -12.28
CA LYS A 81 -12.14 -5.42 -12.20
C LYS A 81 -12.56 -5.84 -10.81
N GLY A 82 -11.65 -6.41 -10.03
CA GLY A 82 -11.84 -6.71 -8.63
C GLY A 82 -11.81 -5.45 -7.76
N ASP A 83 -11.19 -5.51 -6.61
CA ASP A 83 -11.13 -4.39 -5.68
C ASP A 83 -9.69 -4.08 -5.26
N PHE A 84 -9.48 -2.92 -4.64
CA PHE A 84 -8.20 -2.56 -4.07
C PHE A 84 -8.35 -1.67 -2.84
N LEU A 85 -7.34 -1.74 -1.99
CA LEU A 85 -7.09 -0.81 -0.91
C LEU A 85 -5.65 -0.33 -1.03
N MET A 86 -5.44 0.98 -1.07
CA MET A 86 -4.12 1.57 -1.19
C MET A 86 -3.86 2.53 -0.03
N THR A 87 -2.66 2.47 0.54
CA THR A 87 -2.21 3.40 1.58
C THR A 87 -1.25 4.42 0.98
N TYR A 88 -1.36 5.68 1.42
CA TYR A 88 -0.53 6.77 0.93
C TYR A 88 -0.31 7.86 1.97
N ASP A 89 0.77 8.64 1.76
CA ASP A 89 0.97 9.92 2.45
C ASP A 89 -0.23 10.87 2.22
N ASN A 90 -0.62 11.59 3.27
CA ASN A 90 -1.61 12.66 3.15
C ASN A 90 -1.01 13.89 2.44
N ALA A 91 -0.95 13.84 1.11
CA ALA A 91 -0.45 14.88 0.23
C ALA A 91 -1.54 15.33 -0.74
N GLU A 92 -1.56 16.62 -1.09
CA GLU A 92 -2.59 17.18 -1.97
C GLU A 92 -2.52 16.60 -3.39
N GLU A 93 -1.33 16.29 -3.89
CA GLU A 93 -1.14 15.65 -5.19
C GLU A 93 -1.80 14.25 -5.23
N VAL A 94 -1.70 13.51 -4.13
CA VAL A 94 -2.33 12.18 -4.02
C VAL A 94 -3.84 12.29 -4.00
N LYS A 95 -4.39 13.26 -3.26
CA LYS A 95 -5.83 13.51 -3.24
C LYS A 95 -6.37 13.90 -4.62
N ALA A 96 -5.65 14.76 -5.34
CA ALA A 96 -6.01 15.16 -6.69
C ALA A 96 -6.01 13.97 -7.67
N MET A 97 -5.04 13.04 -7.54
CA MET A 97 -5.03 11.80 -8.33
C MET A 97 -6.22 10.91 -8.00
N ALA A 98 -6.55 10.75 -6.71
CA ALA A 98 -7.71 9.96 -6.29
C ALA A 98 -9.02 10.56 -6.82
N GLU A 99 -9.19 11.87 -6.72
CA GLU A 99 -10.36 12.60 -7.26
C GLU A 99 -10.47 12.44 -8.79
N LYS A 100 -9.37 12.59 -9.52
CA LYS A 100 -9.30 12.41 -10.98
C LYS A 100 -9.84 11.04 -11.42
N HIS A 101 -9.61 9.99 -10.62
CA HIS A 101 -10.04 8.63 -10.91
C HIS A 101 -11.34 8.22 -10.19
N ASN A 102 -12.02 9.14 -9.49
CA ASN A 102 -13.23 8.91 -8.71
C ASN A 102 -13.04 7.83 -7.62
N PHE A 103 -11.89 7.81 -6.95
CA PHE A 103 -11.64 6.93 -5.83
C PHE A 103 -12.05 7.59 -4.52
N ASP A 104 -12.61 6.79 -3.62
CA ASP A 104 -12.87 7.21 -2.24
C ASP A 104 -11.57 7.37 -1.47
N ILE A 105 -11.53 8.35 -0.58
CA ILE A 105 -10.42 8.57 0.34
C ILE A 105 -10.91 8.64 1.78
N CYS A 106 -10.16 8.04 2.69
CA CYS A 106 -10.36 8.11 4.12
C CYS A 106 -9.04 8.46 4.82
N LEU A 107 -9.08 9.32 5.84
CA LEU A 107 -7.92 9.65 6.65
C LEU A 107 -7.89 8.77 7.90
N ILE A 108 -6.84 7.98 8.03
CA ILE A 108 -6.62 7.17 9.23
C ILE A 108 -5.52 7.75 10.12
N PRO A 109 -5.73 7.81 11.45
CA PRO A 109 -4.69 8.25 12.37
C PRO A 109 -3.63 7.17 12.50
N MET A 110 -2.37 7.53 12.29
CA MET A 110 -1.20 6.67 12.49
C MET A 110 -0.31 7.25 13.57
N LYS A 111 0.28 6.40 14.41
CA LYS A 111 1.29 6.80 15.38
C LYS A 111 2.66 6.40 14.86
N ASN A 112 3.54 7.37 14.67
CA ASN A 112 4.93 7.08 14.35
C ASN A 112 5.70 6.59 15.60
N THR A 113 6.94 6.19 15.41
CA THR A 113 7.83 5.71 16.49
C THR A 113 8.13 6.76 17.56
N HIS A 114 7.84 8.01 17.33
CA HIS A 114 8.01 9.14 18.25
C HIS A 114 6.69 9.57 18.90
N HIS A 115 5.62 8.76 18.78
CA HIS A 115 4.28 9.04 19.28
C HIS A 115 3.63 10.30 18.69
N ALA A 116 4.20 10.89 17.63
CA ALA A 116 3.52 11.94 16.89
C ALA A 116 2.37 11.34 16.08
N GLU A 117 1.20 11.92 16.19
CA GLU A 117 0.04 11.56 15.37
C GLU A 117 0.29 12.05 13.94
N MET A 118 0.22 11.13 13.01
CA MET A 118 0.23 11.40 11.58
C MET A 118 -1.08 10.90 11.00
N LYS A 119 -1.47 11.45 9.87
CA LYS A 119 -2.63 10.95 9.12
C LYS A 119 -2.13 10.40 7.80
N GLU A 120 -2.55 9.19 7.47
CA GLU A 120 -2.34 8.57 6.18
C GLU A 120 -3.65 8.50 5.41
N LEU A 121 -3.56 8.51 4.09
CA LEU A 121 -4.69 8.27 3.21
C LEU A 121 -4.88 6.77 3.03
N VAL A 122 -6.12 6.33 3.13
CA VAL A 122 -6.59 5.07 2.57
C VAL A 122 -7.43 5.41 1.35
N ILE A 123 -7.15 4.76 0.24
CA ILE A 123 -7.76 5.00 -1.07
C ILE A 123 -8.34 3.69 -1.57
N GLY A 124 -9.54 3.71 -2.10
CA GLY A 124 -10.22 2.53 -2.66
C GLY A 124 -11.34 2.93 -3.61
N LYS A 125 -11.99 1.93 -4.23
CA LYS A 125 -13.15 2.17 -5.09
C LYS A 125 -14.39 2.56 -4.29
N ASP A 126 -14.59 1.90 -3.16
CA ASP A 126 -15.69 2.12 -2.22
C ASP A 126 -15.19 1.86 -0.80
N LEU A 127 -15.15 2.89 0.00
CA LEU A 127 -14.73 2.82 1.40
C LEU A 127 -15.92 2.93 2.38
N SER A 128 -17.15 2.79 1.92
CA SER A 128 -18.36 2.90 2.76
C SER A 128 -18.38 1.94 3.95
N SER A 129 -17.71 0.80 3.84
CA SER A 129 -17.58 -0.20 4.91
C SER A 129 -16.51 0.12 5.96
N ILE A 130 -15.67 1.12 5.72
CA ILE A 130 -14.54 1.50 6.60
C ILE A 130 -14.88 2.74 7.45
N ASN A 131 -15.90 3.50 7.08
CA ASN A 131 -16.38 4.71 7.76
C ASN A 131 -17.34 4.39 8.90
#